data_d862aa69f96d4f2a67c6414b4661adb8
#
_entry.id   d862aa69f96d4f2a67c6414b4661adb8
#
_cell.length_a   1.000
_cell.length_b   1.000
_cell.length_c   1.000
_cell.angle_alpha   90.00
_cell.angle_beta   90.00
_cell.angle_gamma   90.00
#
_symmetry.space_group_name_H-M   'P 1'
#
loop_
_entity.id
_entity.type
_entity.pdbx_description
1 polymer ?
#
loop_
_entity_poly.entity_id
_entity_poly.type
_entity_poly.pdbx_seq_one_letter_code
_entity_poly.pdbx_strand_id
1 'polypeptide(L)'
;MKKTFKKIISTLLVVVMLFTGATGVAASDSAAMDNSGVMFATNAINSLLNVVFIGFSALFPKNFPTVDEYYASGSENFYAGMDSFVDEPASGAKWHLGFGQASMVPENLKDGSKEYYTGGYFTQKIDGVYDDQSANAIAMHDNSGRGTVVSVSIDGVGVNNADVRTIRAEAERKLSEQGVDSDIVAINISATHCHTVIDTQGFGLGPIITKLFHNILSVLPFMEPIRSIDADFYPVMIDATSDAIVEAYNNMEAGELYYFETAGIGRSERNQNYMDDEYDYIFNKRYNLEGYQHVIACFKFVPDNKASEPTVIANLGGHPTTINRATKLLSADYPHYIEKKINDAGMNFAFIQGAQSPISVNKGGVQTQEVIDEVNAEIEADPRVKDYEGAKTLGYEFARLILEAQEDAKPVEPMLNVKMEEITIPMEYGLMQLGAVSSLLGTTTVKDESAPCGYSVISEIGYLELGKDIVMLTVPGELIPQLVYGNVVDKTQSYLGEDWELDITSDLIGEDKTVLVMGLCNDAIGYIVPDNDYAPFIADSLWNTELGEKLWGPAQHHYEEMLSMGSKTGSTVIGALNALVTEVQ
;
A
#
# COMPACT_ATOMS: atom_id res chain seq x y z
N MET A 1 2.36 -24.94 34.15
CA MET A 1 2.39 -24.78 32.68
C MET A 1 1.06 -25.16 31.99
N LYS A 2 0.55 -26.40 31.96
CA LYS A 2 -0.71 -26.76 31.24
C LYS A 2 -1.97 -25.95 31.66
N LYS A 3 -2.13 -25.57 32.93
CA LYS A 3 -3.29 -24.77 33.38
C LYS A 3 -3.19 -23.29 33.00
N THR A 4 -1.98 -22.72 33.04
CA THR A 4 -1.71 -21.33 32.61
C THR A 4 -1.87 -21.21 31.10
N PHE A 5 -1.37 -22.18 30.36
CA PHE A 5 -1.47 -22.26 28.90
C PHE A 5 -2.93 -22.37 28.42
N LYS A 6 -3.75 -23.21 29.07
CA LYS A 6 -5.20 -23.26 28.77
C LYS A 6 -5.90 -21.95 29.07
N LYS A 7 -5.51 -21.21 30.10
CA LYS A 7 -6.06 -19.89 30.42
C LYS A 7 -5.69 -18.86 29.34
N ILE A 8 -4.43 -18.85 28.87
CA ILE A 8 -3.98 -17.94 27.80
C ILE A 8 -4.74 -18.23 26.50
N ILE A 9 -4.85 -19.50 26.10
CA ILE A 9 -5.65 -19.89 24.91
C ILE A 9 -7.13 -19.54 25.08
N SER A 10 -7.70 -19.75 26.26
CA SER A 10 -9.10 -19.37 26.52
C SER A 10 -9.29 -17.87 26.47
N THR A 11 -8.31 -17.07 26.93
CA THR A 11 -8.37 -15.61 26.87
C THR A 11 -8.20 -15.12 25.43
N LEU A 12 -7.29 -15.72 24.63
CA LEU A 12 -7.15 -15.44 23.19
C LEU A 12 -8.40 -15.78 22.41
N LEU A 13 -9.02 -16.95 22.71
CA LEU A 13 -10.30 -17.36 22.12
C LEU A 13 -11.45 -16.42 22.54
N VAL A 14 -11.46 -15.95 23.76
CA VAL A 14 -12.46 -14.96 24.24
C VAL A 14 -12.23 -13.61 23.55
N VAL A 15 -10.99 -13.18 23.37
CA VAL A 15 -10.65 -11.96 22.61
C VAL A 15 -11.08 -12.11 21.14
N VAL A 16 -10.78 -13.23 20.49
CA VAL A 16 -11.25 -13.54 19.12
C VAL A 16 -12.77 -13.66 19.07
N MET A 17 -13.43 -14.22 20.09
CA MET A 17 -14.89 -14.30 20.17
C MET A 17 -15.54 -12.94 20.47
N LEU A 18 -14.88 -12.04 21.20
CA LEU A 18 -15.34 -10.65 21.37
C LEU A 18 -15.27 -9.88 20.05
N PHE A 19 -14.30 -10.17 19.18
CA PHE A 19 -14.25 -9.63 17.81
C PHE A 19 -15.32 -10.20 16.88
N THR A 20 -15.87 -11.40 17.17
CA THR A 20 -16.86 -12.06 16.30
C THR A 20 -18.27 -12.12 16.89
N GLY A 21 -18.46 -11.72 18.15
CA GLY A 21 -19.67 -12.06 18.93
C GLY A 21 -20.48 -10.93 19.53
N ALA A 22 -20.21 -9.65 19.23
CA ALA A 22 -21.03 -8.55 19.75
C ALA A 22 -22.30 -8.32 18.92
N THR A 23 -23.19 -9.31 18.88
CA THR A 23 -24.56 -9.13 18.38
C THR A 23 -25.57 -9.30 19.51
N GLY A 24 -26.23 -8.20 19.84
CA GLY A 24 -27.54 -8.19 20.44
C GLY A 24 -27.67 -7.95 21.94
N VAL A 25 -27.87 -6.71 22.34
CA VAL A 25 -28.71 -6.32 23.49
C VAL A 25 -29.38 -4.97 23.16
N ALA A 26 -30.69 -4.90 23.34
CA ALA A 26 -31.48 -3.70 23.07
C ALA A 26 -31.37 -2.64 24.17
N ALA A 27 -31.27 -1.36 23.80
CA ALA A 27 -31.21 -0.23 24.71
C ALA A 27 -32.26 0.84 24.40
N SER A 28 -32.58 1.64 25.39
CA SER A 28 -33.59 2.71 25.42
C SER A 28 -33.01 4.09 25.06
N ASP A 29 -33.87 4.98 24.52
CA ASP A 29 -33.56 6.34 24.12
C ASP A 29 -32.82 7.15 25.18
N SER A 30 -31.65 7.72 24.83
CA SER A 30 -31.01 8.78 25.60
C SER A 30 -30.25 9.75 24.68
N ALA A 31 -30.16 11.03 25.13
CA ALA A 31 -29.56 12.15 24.43
C ALA A 31 -28.08 11.93 24.11
N ALA A 32 -27.56 12.62 23.08
CA ALA A 32 -26.18 12.61 22.66
C ALA A 32 -25.19 12.64 23.84
N MET A 33 -24.43 11.55 24.00
CA MET A 33 -23.33 11.49 24.97
C MET A 33 -22.11 12.24 24.41
N ASP A 34 -21.48 13.02 25.28
CA ASP A 34 -20.15 13.56 25.09
C ASP A 34 -19.17 12.44 24.72
N ASN A 35 -18.30 12.67 23.72
CA ASN A 35 -17.27 11.73 23.27
C ASN A 35 -16.39 11.17 24.41
N SER A 36 -16.33 11.84 25.55
CA SER A 36 -15.58 11.42 26.74
C SER A 36 -15.91 10.01 27.23
N GLY A 37 -17.16 9.58 27.11
CA GLY A 37 -17.57 8.23 27.52
C GLY A 37 -17.07 7.14 26.56
N VAL A 38 -17.09 7.41 25.25
CA VAL A 38 -16.52 6.53 24.21
C VAL A 38 -15.01 6.44 24.39
N MET A 39 -14.34 7.58 24.53
CA MET A 39 -12.89 7.66 24.71
C MET A 39 -12.46 6.88 25.97
N PHE A 40 -13.17 7.01 27.07
CA PHE A 40 -12.85 6.26 28.29
C PHE A 40 -13.00 4.74 28.09
N ALA A 41 -14.11 4.28 27.51
CA ALA A 41 -14.39 2.87 27.32
C ALA A 41 -13.40 2.23 26.30
N THR A 42 -13.18 2.90 25.17
CA THR A 42 -12.27 2.42 24.12
C THR A 42 -10.82 2.40 24.59
N ASN A 43 -10.35 3.44 25.30
CA ASN A 43 -9.02 3.50 25.88
C ASN A 43 -8.79 2.40 26.94
N ALA A 44 -9.78 2.14 27.79
CA ALA A 44 -9.66 1.09 28.82
C ALA A 44 -9.56 -0.31 28.18
N ILE A 45 -10.40 -0.61 27.18
CA ILE A 45 -10.37 -1.90 26.48
C ILE A 45 -9.07 -2.03 25.66
N ASN A 46 -8.67 -0.98 24.94
CA ASN A 46 -7.43 -0.95 24.17
C ASN A 46 -6.21 -1.20 25.06
N SER A 47 -6.13 -0.56 26.22
CA SER A 47 -5.05 -0.75 27.18
C SER A 47 -4.98 -2.20 27.69
N LEU A 48 -6.14 -2.82 27.96
CA LEU A 48 -6.19 -4.22 28.37
C LEU A 48 -5.70 -5.16 27.26
N LEU A 49 -6.12 -4.94 26.02
CA LEU A 49 -5.69 -5.73 24.87
C LEU A 49 -4.19 -5.58 24.61
N ASN A 50 -3.66 -4.36 24.71
CA ASN A 50 -2.23 -4.10 24.61
C ASN A 50 -1.41 -4.89 25.63
N VAL A 51 -1.82 -4.89 26.89
CA VAL A 51 -1.14 -5.68 27.94
C VAL A 51 -1.12 -7.18 27.59
N VAL A 52 -2.21 -7.70 27.03
CA VAL A 52 -2.29 -9.10 26.60
C VAL A 52 -1.33 -9.39 25.44
N PHE A 53 -1.34 -8.57 24.40
CA PHE A 53 -0.47 -8.76 23.23
C PHE A 53 1.01 -8.56 23.56
N ILE A 54 1.37 -7.54 24.34
CA ILE A 54 2.74 -7.31 24.82
C ILE A 54 3.22 -8.49 25.68
N GLY A 55 2.35 -8.99 26.57
CA GLY A 55 2.65 -10.18 27.38
C GLY A 55 2.87 -11.43 26.52
N PHE A 56 2.13 -11.57 25.42
CA PHE A 56 2.30 -12.68 24.48
C PHE A 56 3.58 -12.52 23.65
N SER A 57 3.89 -11.30 23.20
CA SER A 57 5.12 -10.95 22.48
C SER A 57 6.38 -11.28 23.29
N ALA A 58 6.29 -11.27 24.61
CA ALA A 58 7.40 -11.64 25.50
C ALA A 58 7.84 -13.11 25.40
N LEU A 59 7.05 -13.97 24.73
CA LEU A 59 7.35 -15.39 24.53
C LEU A 59 8.29 -15.65 23.33
N PHE A 60 8.47 -14.66 22.45
CA PHE A 60 9.30 -14.81 21.25
C PHE A 60 10.76 -14.43 21.51
N PRO A 61 11.71 -14.95 20.70
CA PRO A 61 13.10 -14.50 20.72
C PRO A 61 13.21 -13.00 20.48
N LYS A 62 14.13 -12.33 21.20
CA LYS A 62 14.28 -10.87 21.16
C LYS A 62 15.68 -10.46 20.66
N ASN A 63 16.13 -11.05 19.57
CA ASN A 63 17.47 -10.81 19.01
C ASN A 63 17.48 -9.65 17.99
N PHE A 64 16.74 -8.58 18.28
CA PHE A 64 16.73 -7.40 17.43
C PHE A 64 17.83 -6.44 17.85
N PRO A 65 18.49 -5.72 16.92
CA PRO A 65 19.41 -4.63 17.24
C PRO A 65 18.65 -3.47 17.90
N THR A 66 19.35 -2.61 18.60
CA THR A 66 18.84 -1.28 18.94
C THR A 66 18.86 -0.37 17.70
N VAL A 67 18.16 0.77 17.77
CA VAL A 67 18.19 1.78 16.71
C VAL A 67 19.63 2.19 16.36
N ASP A 68 20.45 2.48 17.40
CA ASP A 68 21.84 2.87 17.21
C ASP A 68 22.70 1.75 16.58
N GLU A 69 22.51 0.50 17.01
CA GLU A 69 23.22 -0.65 16.46
C GLU A 69 22.84 -0.89 14.99
N TYR A 70 21.57 -0.68 14.63
CA TYR A 70 21.10 -0.80 13.26
C TYR A 70 21.81 0.21 12.34
N TYR A 71 21.73 1.49 12.66
CA TYR A 71 22.38 2.53 11.85
C TYR A 71 23.90 2.45 11.85
N ALA A 72 24.53 2.01 12.95
CA ALA A 72 25.97 1.79 13.00
C ALA A 72 26.45 0.61 12.15
N SER A 73 25.62 -0.38 11.87
CA SER A 73 25.96 -1.51 11.00
C SER A 73 25.92 -1.17 9.51
N GLY A 74 25.36 0.00 9.15
CA GLY A 74 25.01 0.38 7.80
C GLY A 74 23.70 -0.27 7.33
N SER A 75 22.95 0.46 6.53
CA SER A 75 21.66 0.01 6.01
C SER A 75 21.85 -0.86 4.77
N GLU A 76 21.84 -2.16 4.95
CA GLU A 76 22.04 -3.11 3.84
C GLU A 76 20.92 -2.97 2.79
N ASN A 77 21.30 -2.85 1.51
CA ASN A 77 20.39 -2.70 0.36
C ASN A 77 19.41 -1.50 0.46
N PHE A 78 19.80 -0.48 1.20
CA PHE A 78 19.15 0.83 1.15
C PHE A 78 19.80 1.67 0.05
N TYR A 79 19.00 2.40 -0.71
CA TYR A 79 19.42 3.33 -1.75
C TYR A 79 19.00 4.74 -1.36
N ALA A 80 19.98 5.62 -1.12
CA ALA A 80 19.72 6.99 -0.65
C ALA A 80 19.29 7.97 -1.76
N GLY A 81 19.35 7.54 -3.02
CA GLY A 81 19.10 8.42 -4.16
C GLY A 81 20.34 9.06 -4.73
N MET A 82 20.19 10.20 -5.37
CA MET A 82 21.27 10.95 -6.03
C MET A 82 22.07 11.81 -5.04
N ASP A 83 23.37 11.94 -5.27
CA ASP A 83 24.26 12.73 -4.41
C ASP A 83 23.96 14.24 -4.44
N SER A 84 23.32 14.72 -5.51
CA SER A 84 22.98 16.14 -5.68
C SER A 84 21.75 16.32 -6.56
N PHE A 85 20.96 17.32 -6.22
CA PHE A 85 19.83 17.79 -7.04
C PHE A 85 20.30 18.83 -8.05
N VAL A 86 19.56 18.94 -9.13
CA VAL A 86 19.74 19.95 -10.17
C VAL A 86 18.42 20.66 -10.43
N ASP A 87 18.50 21.97 -10.74
CA ASP A 87 17.33 22.82 -11.00
C ASP A 87 17.03 22.93 -12.50
N GLU A 88 17.94 22.46 -13.35
CA GLU A 88 17.84 22.55 -14.81
C GLU A 88 18.29 21.25 -15.46
N PRO A 89 17.67 20.83 -16.58
CA PRO A 89 18.13 19.68 -17.35
C PRO A 89 19.59 19.84 -17.79
N ALA A 90 20.38 18.77 -17.74
CA ALA A 90 21.73 18.76 -18.25
C ALA A 90 21.74 19.04 -19.77
N SER A 91 22.85 19.59 -20.29
CA SER A 91 22.97 19.80 -21.74
C SER A 91 22.96 18.49 -22.51
N GLY A 92 21.95 18.32 -23.37
CA GLY A 92 21.71 17.07 -24.11
C GLY A 92 21.02 15.99 -23.30
N ALA A 93 20.43 16.35 -22.16
CA ALA A 93 19.58 15.46 -21.38
C ALA A 93 18.46 14.88 -22.24
N LYS A 94 18.14 13.64 -22.01
CA LYS A 94 17.07 12.91 -22.69
C LYS A 94 16.54 11.79 -21.80
N TRP A 95 15.25 11.59 -21.79
CA TRP A 95 14.66 10.48 -21.09
C TRP A 95 15.10 9.15 -21.70
N HIS A 96 15.50 8.24 -20.85
CA HIS A 96 15.63 6.82 -21.15
C HIS A 96 14.71 6.07 -20.21
N LEU A 97 13.93 5.18 -20.76
CA LEU A 97 13.02 4.34 -19.99
C LEU A 97 13.00 2.94 -20.56
N GLY A 98 12.95 1.94 -19.67
CA GLY A 98 12.72 0.55 -19.99
C GLY A 98 11.60 -0.03 -19.13
N PHE A 99 10.86 -0.95 -19.72
CA PHE A 99 9.80 -1.70 -19.07
C PHE A 99 10.19 -3.17 -18.94
N GLY A 100 9.82 -3.77 -17.81
CA GLY A 100 9.96 -5.22 -17.57
C GLY A 100 8.78 -5.76 -16.78
N GLN A 101 8.37 -6.98 -17.08
CA GLN A 101 7.23 -7.64 -16.44
C GLN A 101 7.51 -9.11 -16.18
N ALA A 102 7.10 -9.59 -15.00
CA ALA A 102 7.18 -11.03 -14.68
C ALA A 102 5.96 -11.50 -13.88
N SER A 103 5.50 -12.72 -14.19
CA SER A 103 4.42 -13.38 -13.47
C SER A 103 4.89 -13.92 -12.13
N MET A 104 4.14 -13.67 -11.08
CA MET A 104 4.35 -14.20 -9.73
C MET A 104 3.48 -15.42 -9.44
N VAL A 105 2.76 -15.99 -10.42
CA VAL A 105 1.86 -17.12 -10.20
C VAL A 105 2.64 -18.44 -10.18
N PRO A 106 2.66 -19.16 -9.03
CA PRO A 106 3.37 -20.43 -8.93
C PRO A 106 2.75 -21.54 -9.82
N GLU A 107 3.58 -22.39 -10.38
CA GLU A 107 3.15 -23.50 -11.23
C GLU A 107 2.19 -24.46 -10.50
N ASN A 108 2.40 -24.69 -9.20
CA ASN A 108 1.54 -25.56 -8.39
C ASN A 108 0.15 -24.98 -8.09
N LEU A 109 -0.07 -23.66 -8.28
CA LEU A 109 -1.41 -23.08 -8.32
C LEU A 109 -2.03 -23.26 -9.72
N LYS A 110 -1.24 -23.06 -10.80
CA LYS A 110 -1.71 -23.22 -12.18
C LYS A 110 -2.19 -24.64 -12.47
N ASP A 111 -1.50 -25.66 -11.94
CA ASP A 111 -1.90 -27.06 -12.09
C ASP A 111 -2.92 -27.55 -11.05
N GLY A 112 -3.31 -26.68 -10.11
CA GLY A 112 -4.29 -26.97 -9.05
C GLY A 112 -3.79 -27.93 -7.97
N SER A 113 -2.49 -28.18 -7.87
CA SER A 113 -1.92 -29.09 -6.86
C SER A 113 -1.77 -28.46 -5.48
N LYS A 114 -1.85 -27.12 -5.38
CA LYS A 114 -1.77 -26.38 -4.12
C LYS A 114 -2.72 -25.19 -4.10
N GLU A 115 -3.36 -24.99 -2.95
CA GLU A 115 -4.15 -23.80 -2.63
C GLU A 115 -3.27 -22.76 -1.92
N TYR A 116 -3.55 -21.47 -2.14
CA TYR A 116 -2.90 -20.35 -1.45
C TYR A 116 -3.92 -19.52 -0.69
N TYR A 117 -3.44 -18.54 0.10
CA TYR A 117 -4.30 -17.59 0.82
C TYR A 117 -4.12 -16.19 0.27
N THR A 118 -5.21 -15.41 0.24
CA THR A 118 -5.15 -13.99 -0.09
C THR A 118 -4.60 -13.17 1.07
N GLY A 119 -3.91 -12.07 0.78
CA GLY A 119 -3.46 -11.11 1.78
C GLY A 119 -4.61 -10.25 2.33
N GLY A 120 -5.39 -9.63 1.45
CA GLY A 120 -6.39 -8.63 1.84
C GLY A 120 -7.66 -9.18 2.49
N TYR A 121 -8.01 -10.45 2.24
CA TYR A 121 -9.19 -11.10 2.85
C TYR A 121 -8.83 -12.18 3.88
N PHE A 122 -7.65 -12.14 4.40
CA PHE A 122 -7.06 -12.92 5.49
C PHE A 122 -7.16 -14.45 5.37
N THR A 123 -8.33 -15.03 5.42
CA THR A 123 -8.52 -16.50 5.45
C THR A 123 -9.07 -17.06 4.15
N GLN A 124 -9.25 -16.24 3.14
CA GLN A 124 -9.76 -16.68 1.86
C GLN A 124 -8.71 -17.49 1.12
N LYS A 125 -9.12 -18.63 0.59
CA LYS A 125 -8.29 -19.50 -0.25
C LYS A 125 -8.46 -19.18 -1.72
N ILE A 126 -7.33 -19.28 -2.43
CA ILE A 126 -7.24 -19.30 -3.89
C ILE A 126 -6.93 -20.75 -4.29
N ASP A 127 -7.75 -21.35 -5.15
CA ASP A 127 -7.61 -22.74 -5.63
C ASP A 127 -7.41 -22.84 -7.15
N GLY A 128 -7.18 -21.70 -7.83
CA GLY A 128 -6.89 -21.63 -9.25
C GLY A 128 -6.62 -20.21 -9.73
N VAL A 129 -6.38 -20.04 -11.01
CA VAL A 129 -6.01 -18.78 -11.65
C VAL A 129 -7.10 -18.37 -12.64
N TYR A 130 -7.55 -17.12 -12.57
CA TYR A 130 -8.37 -16.50 -13.59
C TYR A 130 -7.56 -15.49 -14.40
N ASP A 131 -6.87 -14.58 -13.72
CA ASP A 131 -5.94 -13.61 -14.30
C ASP A 131 -4.55 -13.80 -13.67
N ASP A 132 -3.52 -13.13 -14.20
CA ASP A 132 -2.18 -13.17 -13.66
C ASP A 132 -2.04 -12.34 -12.38
N GLN A 133 -0.98 -12.59 -11.64
CA GLN A 133 -0.43 -11.76 -10.58
C GLN A 133 1.00 -11.43 -10.97
N SER A 134 1.29 -10.16 -11.23
CA SER A 134 2.54 -9.73 -11.86
C SER A 134 3.33 -8.71 -11.05
N ALA A 135 4.60 -8.56 -11.40
CA ALA A 135 5.43 -7.44 -11.07
C ALA A 135 5.74 -6.66 -12.36
N ASN A 136 5.49 -5.35 -12.36
CA ASN A 136 5.75 -4.44 -13.46
C ASN A 136 6.80 -3.42 -13.03
N ALA A 137 7.93 -3.36 -13.72
CA ALA A 137 9.06 -2.51 -13.40
C ALA A 137 9.30 -1.46 -14.49
N ILE A 138 9.65 -0.25 -14.05
CA ILE A 138 10.05 0.88 -14.88
C ILE A 138 11.45 1.30 -14.43
N ALA A 139 12.45 1.19 -15.30
CA ALA A 139 13.77 1.79 -15.07
C ALA A 139 13.89 3.06 -15.87
N MET A 140 14.35 4.17 -15.26
CA MET A 140 14.47 5.44 -15.96
C MET A 140 15.68 6.27 -15.51
N HIS A 141 16.21 7.07 -16.43
CA HIS A 141 17.18 8.12 -16.16
C HIS A 141 17.05 9.26 -17.18
N ASP A 142 17.61 10.42 -16.85
CA ASP A 142 17.60 11.62 -17.68
C ASP A 142 18.86 11.79 -18.56
N ASN A 143 19.69 10.76 -18.66
CA ASN A 143 20.99 10.74 -19.35
C ASN A 143 22.01 11.79 -18.84
N SER A 144 21.85 12.25 -17.60
CA SER A 144 22.82 13.16 -16.96
C SER A 144 24.03 12.44 -16.37
N GLY A 145 23.97 11.12 -16.23
CA GLY A 145 24.99 10.29 -15.56
C GLY A 145 24.90 10.33 -14.03
N ARG A 146 23.77 10.80 -13.45
CA ARG A 146 23.54 10.83 -12.00
C ARG A 146 22.94 9.55 -11.44
N GLY A 147 22.61 8.61 -12.31
CA GLY A 147 22.10 7.28 -11.95
C GLY A 147 20.70 7.00 -12.46
N THR A 148 20.31 5.75 -12.29
CA THR A 148 19.03 5.17 -12.72
C THR A 148 18.10 4.97 -11.52
N VAL A 149 16.83 5.32 -11.70
CA VAL A 149 15.75 5.05 -10.74
C VAL A 149 14.88 3.93 -11.28
N VAL A 150 14.60 2.93 -10.45
CA VAL A 150 13.65 1.86 -10.78
C VAL A 150 12.43 1.98 -9.89
N SER A 151 11.25 2.02 -10.50
CA SER A 151 9.95 1.96 -9.84
C SER A 151 9.25 0.66 -10.20
N VAL A 152 8.81 -0.08 -9.20
CA VAL A 152 8.18 -1.38 -9.38
C VAL A 152 6.78 -1.35 -8.77
N SER A 153 5.82 -1.88 -9.51
CA SER A 153 4.48 -2.17 -9.01
C SER A 153 4.28 -3.67 -8.95
N ILE A 154 3.92 -4.21 -7.81
CA ILE A 154 3.59 -5.62 -7.67
C ILE A 154 2.11 -5.81 -7.34
N ASP A 155 1.50 -6.82 -7.92
CA ASP A 155 0.14 -7.21 -7.53
C ASP A 155 0.18 -7.89 -6.17
N GLY A 156 -0.30 -7.20 -5.16
CA GLY A 156 -0.27 -7.66 -3.78
C GLY A 156 -0.91 -6.67 -2.83
N VAL A 157 -1.16 -7.11 -1.61
CA VAL A 157 -1.73 -6.24 -0.57
C VAL A 157 -0.71 -5.27 0.00
N GLY A 158 0.58 -5.63 -0.04
CA GLY A 158 1.71 -4.87 0.44
C GLY A 158 2.98 -5.71 0.39
N VAL A 159 4.13 -5.08 0.54
CA VAL A 159 5.44 -5.73 0.66
C VAL A 159 6.17 -5.14 1.86
N ASN A 160 6.70 -5.98 2.74
CA ASN A 160 7.43 -5.50 3.90
C ASN A 160 8.86 -5.06 3.54
N ASN A 161 9.41 -4.10 4.28
CA ASN A 161 10.73 -3.51 4.02
C ASN A 161 11.87 -4.54 3.88
N ALA A 162 11.94 -5.56 4.74
CA ALA A 162 12.99 -6.59 4.63
C ALA A 162 12.86 -7.42 3.34
N ASP A 163 11.65 -7.60 2.80
CA ASP A 163 11.42 -8.29 1.52
C ASP A 163 11.82 -7.40 0.35
N VAL A 164 11.52 -6.09 0.42
CA VAL A 164 12.01 -5.08 -0.53
C VAL A 164 13.52 -5.12 -0.64
N ARG A 165 14.24 -5.16 0.49
CA ARG A 165 15.70 -5.24 0.53
C ARG A 165 16.24 -6.55 -0.05
N THR A 166 15.52 -7.65 0.15
CA THR A 166 15.87 -8.94 -0.45
C THR A 166 15.70 -8.90 -1.97
N ILE A 167 14.61 -8.29 -2.48
CA ILE A 167 14.38 -8.12 -3.92
C ILE A 167 15.49 -7.25 -4.54
N ARG A 168 15.86 -6.15 -3.89
CA ARG A 168 16.95 -5.25 -4.35
C ARG A 168 18.28 -6.00 -4.46
N ALA A 169 18.65 -6.76 -3.43
CA ALA A 169 19.86 -7.60 -3.45
C ALA A 169 19.85 -8.61 -4.57
N GLU A 170 18.72 -9.26 -4.80
CA GLU A 170 18.57 -10.26 -5.86
C GLU A 170 18.64 -9.65 -7.27
N ALA A 171 18.05 -8.46 -7.47
CA ALA A 171 18.16 -7.74 -8.73
C ALA A 171 19.61 -7.35 -9.05
N GLU A 172 20.34 -6.78 -8.07
CA GLU A 172 21.77 -6.47 -8.23
C GLU A 172 22.61 -7.71 -8.50
N ARG A 173 22.34 -8.81 -7.80
CA ARG A 173 23.01 -10.07 -8.05
C ARG A 173 22.82 -10.55 -9.50
N LYS A 174 21.60 -10.49 -10.01
CA LYS A 174 21.25 -10.89 -11.38
C LYS A 174 21.92 -10.00 -12.43
N LEU A 175 21.92 -8.68 -12.24
CA LEU A 175 22.62 -7.73 -13.11
C LEU A 175 24.13 -8.01 -13.12
N SER A 176 24.74 -8.19 -11.96
CA SER A 176 26.17 -8.52 -11.82
C SER A 176 26.53 -9.86 -12.50
N GLU A 177 25.67 -10.89 -12.43
CA GLU A 177 25.87 -12.17 -13.14
C GLU A 177 25.82 -12.01 -14.67
N GLN A 178 25.11 -11.01 -15.18
CA GLN A 178 25.11 -10.63 -16.59
C GLN A 178 26.31 -9.77 -16.99
N GLY A 179 27.16 -9.41 -16.01
CA GLY A 179 28.33 -8.53 -16.23
C GLY A 179 27.94 -7.06 -16.36
N VAL A 180 26.78 -6.68 -15.89
CA VAL A 180 26.29 -5.29 -15.83
C VAL A 180 26.78 -4.67 -14.53
N ASP A 181 27.49 -3.54 -14.63
CA ASP A 181 27.82 -2.67 -13.50
C ASP A 181 26.70 -1.60 -13.44
N SER A 182 25.72 -1.81 -12.58
CA SER A 182 24.53 -0.98 -12.53
C SER A 182 24.82 0.39 -11.93
N ASP A 183 24.17 1.41 -12.45
CA ASP A 183 24.18 2.77 -11.92
C ASP A 183 22.88 3.10 -11.15
N ILE A 184 22.23 2.08 -10.62
CA ILE A 184 20.96 2.23 -9.89
C ILE A 184 21.19 2.99 -8.58
N VAL A 185 20.44 4.07 -8.39
CA VAL A 185 20.49 4.93 -7.18
C VAL A 185 19.22 4.83 -6.33
N ALA A 186 18.15 4.28 -6.88
CA ALA A 186 16.92 3.97 -6.15
C ALA A 186 16.15 2.82 -6.80
N ILE A 187 15.63 1.91 -5.99
CA ILE A 187 14.64 0.90 -6.37
C ILE A 187 13.45 1.05 -5.44
N ASN A 188 12.34 1.54 -5.96
CA ASN A 188 11.11 1.78 -5.23
C ASN A 188 10.07 0.72 -5.58
N ILE A 189 9.63 -0.07 -4.61
CA ILE A 189 8.69 -1.16 -4.80
C ILE A 189 7.38 -0.82 -4.10
N SER A 190 6.32 -0.64 -4.88
CA SER A 190 4.96 -0.36 -4.42
C SER A 190 4.05 -1.55 -4.70
N ALA A 191 3.04 -1.76 -3.87
CA ALA A 191 2.01 -2.76 -4.11
C ALA A 191 0.74 -2.11 -4.68
N THR A 192 0.07 -2.78 -5.62
CA THR A 192 -1.23 -2.33 -6.17
C THR A 192 -2.35 -2.35 -5.14
N HIS A 193 -2.16 -3.02 -4.01
CA HIS A 193 -3.12 -3.26 -2.95
C HIS A 193 -4.29 -4.18 -3.35
N CYS A 194 -4.09 -5.06 -4.32
CA CYS A 194 -5.08 -6.05 -4.71
C CYS A 194 -5.34 -7.08 -3.60
N HIS A 195 -6.64 -7.32 -3.30
CA HIS A 195 -7.04 -8.18 -2.20
C HIS A 195 -7.29 -9.65 -2.59
N THR A 196 -7.37 -9.96 -3.88
CA THR A 196 -7.74 -11.28 -4.43
C THR A 196 -6.58 -12.02 -5.08
N VAL A 197 -5.35 -11.64 -4.75
CA VAL A 197 -4.10 -12.29 -5.17
C VAL A 197 -3.43 -13.00 -4.00
N ILE A 198 -2.39 -13.81 -4.28
CA ILE A 198 -1.62 -14.50 -3.23
C ILE A 198 -0.98 -13.46 -2.29
N ASP A 199 -0.98 -13.78 -1.01
CA ASP A 199 -0.46 -12.92 0.05
C ASP A 199 1.03 -12.63 -0.11
N THR A 200 1.36 -11.36 -0.34
CA THR A 200 2.71 -10.83 -0.49
C THR A 200 3.31 -10.26 0.79
N GLN A 201 2.50 -10.09 1.85
CA GLN A 201 2.91 -9.42 3.08
C GLN A 201 2.97 -10.35 4.30
N GLY A 202 2.16 -11.42 4.32
CA GLY A 202 2.09 -12.34 5.44
C GLY A 202 0.81 -12.22 6.28
N PHE A 203 -0.22 -11.56 5.77
CA PHE A 203 -1.53 -11.44 6.42
C PHE A 203 -2.51 -12.58 6.10
N GLY A 204 -2.23 -13.41 5.12
CA GLY A 204 -2.99 -14.63 4.85
C GLY A 204 -2.99 -15.54 6.08
N LEU A 205 -4.03 -15.45 6.91
CA LEU A 205 -4.12 -16.12 8.22
C LEU A 205 -4.27 -17.66 8.15
N GLY A 206 -3.82 -18.32 7.10
CA GLY A 206 -3.85 -19.78 6.96
C GLY A 206 -3.53 -20.52 8.26
N PRO A 207 -2.44 -21.24 8.39
CA PRO A 207 -2.08 -21.93 9.63
C PRO A 207 -1.34 -21.02 10.63
N ILE A 208 -1.75 -19.76 10.84
CA ILE A 208 -1.03 -18.76 11.65
C ILE A 208 -0.76 -19.24 13.08
N ILE A 209 -1.70 -19.94 13.70
CA ILE A 209 -1.52 -20.49 15.06
C ILE A 209 -0.36 -21.47 15.08
N THR A 210 -0.25 -22.35 14.08
CA THR A 210 0.86 -23.31 13.96
C THR A 210 2.19 -22.59 13.77
N LYS A 211 2.21 -21.55 12.93
CA LYS A 211 3.41 -20.73 12.68
C LYS A 211 3.84 -19.97 13.94
N LEU A 212 2.89 -19.36 14.68
CA LEU A 212 3.18 -18.72 15.97
C LEU A 212 3.80 -19.70 16.98
N PHE A 213 3.25 -20.91 17.10
CA PHE A 213 3.84 -21.94 17.98
C PHE A 213 5.24 -22.36 17.53
N HIS A 214 5.46 -22.52 16.23
CA HIS A 214 6.80 -22.81 15.70
C HIS A 214 7.78 -21.69 16.10
N ASN A 215 7.40 -20.44 15.90
CA ASN A 215 8.27 -19.29 16.15
C ASN A 215 8.52 -19.05 17.68
N ILE A 216 7.59 -19.42 18.56
CA ILE A 216 7.88 -19.48 20.01
C ILE A 216 8.97 -20.51 20.29
N LEU A 217 8.96 -21.66 19.62
CA LEU A 217 9.96 -22.70 19.80
C LEU A 217 11.29 -22.38 19.12
N SER A 218 11.37 -21.38 18.26
CA SER A 218 12.62 -20.93 17.60
C SER A 218 13.61 -20.26 18.58
N VAL A 219 13.25 -20.11 19.85
CA VAL A 219 14.21 -19.87 20.93
C VAL A 219 15.24 -21.02 21.04
N LEU A 220 14.92 -22.22 20.54
CA LEU A 220 15.84 -23.34 20.50
C LEU A 220 16.83 -23.16 19.32
N PRO A 221 18.14 -23.36 19.53
CA PRO A 221 19.18 -22.98 18.55
C PRO A 221 19.18 -23.79 17.25
N PHE A 222 18.31 -24.78 17.13
CA PHE A 222 18.16 -25.63 15.93
C PHE A 222 16.82 -25.37 15.19
N MET A 223 16.05 -24.37 15.61
CA MET A 223 14.78 -24.00 14.99
C MET A 223 14.84 -22.55 14.49
N GLU A 224 14.80 -22.37 13.18
CA GLU A 224 14.67 -21.04 12.59
C GLU A 224 13.21 -20.57 12.59
N PRO A 225 12.94 -19.28 12.80
CA PRO A 225 11.60 -18.75 12.68
C PRO A 225 11.12 -18.83 11.22
N ILE A 226 9.82 -19.04 11.04
CA ILE A 226 9.18 -19.08 9.72
C ILE A 226 8.31 -17.85 9.49
N ARG A 227 8.27 -17.40 8.24
CA ARG A 227 7.47 -16.28 7.77
C ARG A 227 6.00 -16.67 7.58
N SER A 228 5.12 -15.69 7.63
CA SER A 228 3.69 -15.92 7.35
C SER A 228 3.40 -16.05 5.86
N ILE A 229 4.16 -15.41 4.98
CA ILE A 229 4.10 -15.65 3.54
C ILE A 229 4.28 -17.15 3.27
N ASP A 230 3.58 -17.66 2.26
CA ASP A 230 3.71 -19.07 1.87
C ASP A 230 5.14 -19.37 1.39
N ALA A 231 5.73 -20.45 1.90
CA ALA A 231 7.13 -20.80 1.66
C ALA A 231 7.45 -21.17 0.19
N ASP A 232 6.46 -21.64 -0.57
CA ASP A 232 6.65 -21.92 -2.00
C ASP A 232 6.42 -20.67 -2.85
N PHE A 233 5.62 -19.73 -2.37
CA PHE A 233 5.35 -18.47 -3.06
C PHE A 233 6.47 -17.44 -2.85
N TYR A 234 7.03 -17.36 -1.65
CA TYR A 234 8.05 -16.37 -1.31
C TYR A 234 9.21 -16.28 -2.31
N PRO A 235 9.87 -17.39 -2.67
CA PRO A 235 10.95 -17.35 -3.68
C PRO A 235 10.45 -16.96 -5.07
N VAL A 236 9.22 -17.30 -5.45
CA VAL A 236 8.63 -16.91 -6.75
C VAL A 236 8.42 -15.38 -6.78
N MET A 237 7.92 -14.78 -5.70
CA MET A 237 7.76 -13.34 -5.58
C MET A 237 9.10 -12.59 -5.70
N ILE A 238 10.13 -13.04 -4.97
CA ILE A 238 11.47 -12.42 -5.02
C ILE A 238 12.06 -12.55 -6.43
N ASP A 239 12.03 -13.75 -7.00
CA ASP A 239 12.63 -14.04 -8.31
C ASP A 239 11.94 -13.27 -9.44
N ALA A 240 10.61 -13.31 -9.50
CA ALA A 240 9.84 -12.62 -10.53
C ALA A 240 10.00 -11.08 -10.43
N THR A 241 9.94 -10.53 -9.20
CA THR A 241 10.08 -9.07 -9.04
C THR A 241 11.48 -8.61 -9.43
N SER A 242 12.53 -9.36 -9.06
CA SER A 242 13.89 -9.04 -9.47
C SER A 242 14.14 -9.26 -10.97
N ASP A 243 13.48 -10.25 -11.62
CA ASP A 243 13.53 -10.41 -13.07
C ASP A 243 12.91 -9.23 -13.80
N ALA A 244 11.75 -8.74 -13.36
CA ALA A 244 11.14 -7.54 -13.92
C ALA A 244 12.05 -6.30 -13.82
N ILE A 245 12.75 -6.11 -12.68
CA ILE A 245 13.74 -5.04 -12.50
C ILE A 245 14.87 -5.15 -13.51
N VAL A 246 15.45 -6.36 -13.62
CA VAL A 246 16.58 -6.62 -14.54
C VAL A 246 16.15 -6.42 -15.99
N GLU A 247 14.97 -6.88 -16.36
CA GLU A 247 14.41 -6.69 -17.70
C GLU A 247 14.19 -5.20 -17.99
N ALA A 248 13.57 -4.44 -17.08
CA ALA A 248 13.37 -3.02 -17.24
C ALA A 248 14.72 -2.27 -17.42
N TYR A 249 15.72 -2.58 -16.60
CA TYR A 249 17.04 -1.98 -16.71
C TYR A 249 17.70 -2.27 -18.07
N ASN A 250 17.65 -3.50 -18.54
CA ASN A 250 18.24 -3.91 -19.81
C ASN A 250 17.49 -3.35 -21.04
N ASN A 251 16.20 -3.04 -20.90
CA ASN A 251 15.34 -2.53 -21.97
C ASN A 251 15.33 -1.00 -22.08
N MET A 252 16.15 -0.28 -21.28
CA MET A 252 16.17 1.17 -21.33
C MET A 252 16.58 1.69 -22.72
N GLU A 253 15.76 2.54 -23.30
CA GLU A 253 16.02 3.21 -24.56
C GLU A 253 15.60 4.68 -24.52
N ALA A 254 16.19 5.49 -25.40
CA ALA A 254 15.91 6.92 -25.49
C ALA A 254 14.49 7.20 -26.00
N GLY A 255 13.87 8.23 -25.47
CA GLY A 255 12.54 8.65 -25.88
C GLY A 255 12.09 9.97 -25.25
N GLU A 256 10.81 10.24 -25.33
CA GLU A 256 10.16 11.41 -24.75
C GLU A 256 9.14 10.96 -23.69
N LEU A 257 9.12 11.65 -22.55
CA LEU A 257 8.17 11.45 -21.47
C LEU A 257 7.11 12.55 -21.51
N TYR A 258 5.86 12.17 -21.37
CA TYR A 258 4.71 13.07 -21.32
C TYR A 258 3.92 12.84 -20.04
N TYR A 259 3.28 13.89 -19.54
CA TYR A 259 2.34 13.86 -18.42
C TYR A 259 0.95 14.32 -18.86
N PHE A 260 -0.08 13.68 -18.34
CA PHE A 260 -1.48 14.05 -18.53
C PHE A 260 -2.36 13.51 -17.41
N GLU A 261 -3.55 14.07 -17.28
CA GLU A 261 -4.55 13.65 -16.31
C GLU A 261 -5.86 13.32 -17.01
N THR A 262 -6.58 12.34 -16.48
CA THR A 262 -7.93 12.04 -16.95
C THR A 262 -8.93 13.12 -16.54
N ALA A 263 -10.13 13.08 -17.07
CA ALA A 263 -11.27 13.77 -16.48
C ALA A 263 -11.47 13.34 -15.03
N GLY A 264 -12.12 14.18 -14.24
CA GLY A 264 -12.36 13.91 -12.82
C GLY A 264 -13.14 12.62 -12.60
N ILE A 265 -12.65 11.78 -11.67
CA ILE A 265 -13.20 10.46 -11.34
C ILE A 265 -13.73 10.36 -9.91
N GLY A 266 -13.56 11.39 -9.12
CA GLY A 266 -13.90 11.38 -7.70
C GLY A 266 -14.71 12.60 -7.28
N ARG A 267 -15.29 12.51 -6.10
CA ARG A 267 -16.11 13.55 -5.51
C ARG A 267 -15.53 14.00 -4.18
N SER A 268 -15.60 15.33 -3.91
CA SER A 268 -15.16 15.96 -2.67
C SER A 268 -16.15 15.82 -1.52
N GLU A 269 -17.43 15.52 -1.80
CA GLU A 269 -18.46 15.40 -0.78
C GLU A 269 -18.98 13.97 -0.68
N ARG A 270 -19.00 13.46 0.55
CA ARG A 270 -19.64 12.18 0.86
C ARG A 270 -21.16 12.34 0.81
N ASN A 271 -21.82 11.64 -0.11
CA ASN A 271 -23.27 11.50 -0.04
C ASN A 271 -23.63 10.32 0.88
N GLN A 272 -24.60 10.51 1.79
CA GLN A 272 -25.03 9.45 2.72
C GLN A 272 -25.61 8.21 1.99
N ASN A 273 -26.00 8.36 0.72
CA ASN A 273 -26.49 7.29 -0.15
C ASN A 273 -25.52 7.03 -1.30
N TYR A 274 -24.31 6.61 -0.99
CA TYR A 274 -23.26 6.30 -1.97
C TYR A 274 -23.60 5.18 -2.98
N MET A 275 -24.82 4.67 -2.97
CA MET A 275 -25.34 3.70 -3.94
C MET A 275 -26.16 4.34 -5.06
N ASP A 276 -26.45 5.65 -4.98
CA ASP A 276 -27.34 6.36 -5.91
C ASP A 276 -26.62 7.39 -6.79
N ASP A 277 -25.30 7.53 -6.68
CA ASP A 277 -24.56 8.57 -7.39
C ASP A 277 -24.03 8.07 -8.74
N GLU A 278 -24.65 8.55 -9.80
CA GLU A 278 -24.39 8.18 -11.18
C GLU A 278 -23.00 8.58 -11.73
N TYR A 279 -22.14 9.32 -10.98
CA TYR A 279 -21.01 10.01 -11.62
C TYR A 279 -19.64 9.80 -10.97
N ASP A 280 -19.53 9.11 -9.82
CA ASP A 280 -18.25 8.99 -9.14
C ASP A 280 -17.71 7.56 -9.15
N TYR A 281 -16.48 7.40 -9.63
CA TYR A 281 -15.78 6.11 -9.62
C TYR A 281 -15.06 5.86 -8.31
N ILE A 282 -14.62 6.92 -7.60
CA ILE A 282 -13.96 6.84 -6.31
C ILE A 282 -14.58 7.82 -5.31
N PHE A 283 -14.52 7.49 -4.03
CA PHE A 283 -15.00 8.33 -2.94
C PHE A 283 -14.25 8.08 -1.64
N ASN A 284 -14.17 9.11 -0.78
CA ASN A 284 -13.60 9.01 0.54
C ASN A 284 -14.65 8.47 1.54
N LYS A 285 -14.34 7.39 2.26
CA LYS A 285 -15.26 6.79 3.24
C LYS A 285 -15.27 7.51 4.59
N ARG A 286 -14.17 8.15 4.98
CA ARG A 286 -13.98 8.76 6.29
C ARG A 286 -14.31 10.24 6.29
N TYR A 287 -13.87 10.97 5.28
CA TYR A 287 -13.98 12.43 5.23
C TYR A 287 -14.88 12.90 4.10
N ASN A 288 -15.70 13.93 4.41
CA ASN A 288 -16.53 14.64 3.42
C ASN A 288 -15.82 15.90 2.90
N LEU A 289 -14.48 15.85 2.82
CA LEU A 289 -13.67 17.03 2.50
C LEU A 289 -12.88 16.76 1.22
N GLU A 290 -12.58 17.85 0.51
CA GLU A 290 -11.55 17.84 -0.53
C GLU A 290 -10.20 17.45 0.07
N GLY A 291 -9.20 17.17 -0.76
CA GLY A 291 -7.87 16.80 -0.31
C GLY A 291 -7.52 15.36 -0.66
N TYR A 292 -8.01 14.85 -1.78
CA TYR A 292 -7.53 13.62 -2.37
C TYR A 292 -7.48 13.73 -3.91
N GLN A 293 -6.73 12.83 -4.52
CA GLN A 293 -6.58 12.81 -5.97
C GLN A 293 -7.90 12.43 -6.66
N HIS A 294 -8.44 13.35 -7.44
CA HIS A 294 -9.72 13.18 -8.17
C HIS A 294 -9.55 12.76 -9.62
N VAL A 295 -8.32 12.51 -10.07
CA VAL A 295 -7.97 12.15 -11.45
C VAL A 295 -7.05 10.94 -11.45
N ILE A 296 -6.93 10.24 -12.55
CA ILE A 296 -5.83 9.33 -12.79
C ILE A 296 -4.71 10.15 -13.40
N ALA A 297 -3.60 10.30 -12.67
CA ALA A 297 -2.40 10.96 -13.18
C ALA A 297 -1.59 9.95 -14.00
N CYS A 298 -1.20 10.34 -15.20
CA CYS A 298 -0.57 9.42 -16.14
C CYS A 298 0.73 9.99 -16.71
N PHE A 299 1.71 9.09 -16.85
CA PHE A 299 2.88 9.35 -17.68
C PHE A 299 2.81 8.45 -18.92
N LYS A 300 3.30 8.96 -20.04
CA LYS A 300 3.48 8.18 -21.25
C LYS A 300 4.89 8.38 -21.78
N PHE A 301 5.65 7.31 -21.83
CA PHE A 301 6.93 7.29 -22.51
C PHE A 301 6.74 6.83 -23.96
N VAL A 302 7.30 7.59 -24.90
CA VAL A 302 7.29 7.28 -26.32
C VAL A 302 8.74 7.08 -26.77
N PRO A 303 9.16 5.82 -27.06
CA PRO A 303 10.53 5.56 -27.49
C PRO A 303 10.83 6.16 -28.87
N ASP A 304 12.09 6.56 -29.08
CA ASP A 304 12.58 6.99 -30.39
C ASP A 304 12.53 5.86 -31.42
N ASN A 305 12.79 4.65 -30.97
CA ASN A 305 12.66 3.44 -31.77
C ASN A 305 11.18 3.12 -32.01
N LYS A 306 10.70 3.39 -33.21
CA LYS A 306 9.31 3.20 -33.59
C LYS A 306 8.86 1.72 -33.62
N ALA A 307 9.78 0.77 -33.44
CA ALA A 307 9.45 -0.64 -33.30
C ALA A 307 9.18 -1.06 -31.85
N SER A 308 9.56 -0.23 -30.87
CA SER A 308 9.29 -0.45 -29.46
C SER A 308 7.92 0.10 -29.08
N GLU A 309 7.25 -0.55 -28.14
CA GLU A 309 5.95 -0.15 -27.64
C GLU A 309 6.09 1.03 -26.65
N PRO A 310 5.22 2.06 -26.72
CA PRO A 310 5.13 3.07 -25.67
C PRO A 310 4.77 2.46 -24.32
N THR A 311 5.15 3.11 -23.24
CA THR A 311 4.80 2.69 -21.88
C THR A 311 3.93 3.74 -21.21
N VAL A 312 2.80 3.31 -20.63
CA VAL A 312 1.89 4.14 -19.83
C VAL A 312 2.04 3.78 -18.37
N ILE A 313 2.20 4.76 -17.51
CA ILE A 313 2.23 4.64 -16.06
C ILE A 313 1.04 5.41 -15.51
N ALA A 314 0.17 4.77 -14.72
CA ALA A 314 -1.00 5.40 -14.12
C ALA A 314 -0.88 5.42 -12.60
N ASN A 315 -1.06 6.58 -11.99
CA ASN A 315 -1.09 6.77 -10.54
C ASN A 315 -2.50 7.12 -10.08
N LEU A 316 -3.04 6.35 -9.18
CA LEU A 316 -4.38 6.51 -8.62
C LEU A 316 -4.46 5.99 -7.19
N GLY A 317 -4.99 6.80 -6.26
CA GLY A 317 -5.35 6.36 -4.92
C GLY A 317 -6.75 5.74 -4.89
N GLY A 318 -6.83 4.41 -4.83
CA GLY A 318 -8.12 3.72 -4.73
C GLY A 318 -7.97 2.23 -4.47
N HIS A 319 -8.75 1.68 -3.53
CA HIS A 319 -8.65 0.27 -3.14
C HIS A 319 -9.12 -0.68 -4.25
N PRO A 320 -8.29 -1.61 -4.75
CA PRO A 320 -8.70 -2.68 -5.66
C PRO A 320 -9.45 -3.80 -4.89
N THR A 321 -10.70 -3.52 -4.57
CA THR A 321 -11.58 -4.41 -3.79
C THR A 321 -12.93 -4.63 -4.49
N THR A 322 -12.92 -4.64 -5.83
CA THR A 322 -14.14 -4.79 -6.63
C THR A 322 -14.58 -6.24 -6.78
N ILE A 323 -13.65 -7.19 -6.67
CA ILE A 323 -13.95 -8.62 -6.73
C ILE A 323 -14.51 -9.12 -5.39
N ASN A 324 -15.53 -9.96 -5.47
CA ASN A 324 -16.18 -10.51 -4.29
C ASN A 324 -15.21 -11.44 -3.54
N ARG A 325 -15.13 -11.26 -2.20
CA ARG A 325 -14.31 -12.13 -1.33
C ARG A 325 -14.70 -13.62 -1.35
N ALA A 326 -15.84 -13.99 -1.93
CA ALA A 326 -16.21 -15.40 -2.13
C ALA A 326 -15.58 -16.03 -3.38
N THR A 327 -14.99 -15.23 -4.28
CA THR A 327 -14.32 -15.68 -5.50
C THR A 327 -13.03 -16.41 -5.13
N LYS A 328 -12.80 -17.58 -5.74
CA LYS A 328 -11.68 -18.48 -5.38
C LYS A 328 -10.58 -18.53 -6.42
N LEU A 329 -10.76 -17.91 -7.55
CA LEU A 329 -9.73 -17.82 -8.58
C LEU A 329 -8.99 -16.50 -8.45
N LEU A 330 -7.69 -16.54 -8.56
CA LEU A 330 -6.80 -15.39 -8.51
C LEU A 330 -7.10 -14.39 -9.61
N SER A 331 -7.16 -13.11 -9.24
CA SER A 331 -7.20 -11.97 -10.17
C SER A 331 -6.66 -10.71 -9.46
N ALA A 332 -5.91 -9.88 -10.19
CA ALA A 332 -5.36 -8.63 -9.67
C ALA A 332 -6.33 -7.43 -9.76
N ASP A 333 -7.64 -7.71 -9.79
CA ASP A 333 -8.72 -6.72 -9.70
C ASP A 333 -8.69 -5.68 -10.86
N TYR A 334 -9.26 -4.49 -10.69
CA TYR A 334 -9.38 -3.49 -11.77
C TYR A 334 -8.02 -3.02 -12.35
N PRO A 335 -6.90 -2.96 -11.61
CA PRO A 335 -5.60 -2.60 -12.22
C PRO A 335 -5.20 -3.54 -13.36
N HIS A 336 -5.41 -4.85 -13.20
CA HIS A 336 -5.16 -5.82 -14.27
C HIS A 336 -6.02 -5.55 -15.53
N TYR A 337 -7.26 -5.12 -15.34
CA TYR A 337 -8.14 -4.85 -16.49
C TYR A 337 -7.85 -3.50 -17.17
N ILE A 338 -7.26 -2.54 -16.46
CA ILE A 338 -6.65 -1.36 -17.09
C ILE A 338 -5.48 -1.82 -17.96
N GLU A 339 -4.55 -2.58 -17.37
CA GLU A 339 -3.37 -3.12 -18.06
C GLU A 339 -3.77 -3.86 -19.34
N LYS A 340 -4.74 -4.78 -19.25
CA LYS A 340 -5.22 -5.54 -20.40
C LYS A 340 -5.66 -4.63 -21.55
N LYS A 341 -6.43 -3.58 -21.29
CA LYS A 341 -6.94 -2.68 -22.34
C LYS A 341 -5.84 -1.77 -22.92
N ILE A 342 -4.88 -1.35 -22.10
CA ILE A 342 -3.73 -0.56 -22.56
C ILE A 342 -2.81 -1.45 -23.41
N ASN A 343 -2.59 -2.71 -23.03
CA ASN A 343 -1.81 -3.67 -23.81
C ASN A 343 -2.52 -4.01 -25.14
N ASP A 344 -3.85 -4.16 -25.14
CA ASP A 344 -4.66 -4.33 -26.37
C ASP A 344 -4.51 -3.12 -27.32
N ALA A 345 -4.19 -1.94 -26.80
CA ALA A 345 -3.89 -0.74 -27.58
C ALA A 345 -2.41 -0.64 -28.03
N GLY A 346 -1.58 -1.65 -27.78
CA GLY A 346 -0.17 -1.74 -28.20
C GLY A 346 0.78 -0.91 -27.33
N MET A 347 0.51 -0.81 -26.04
CA MET A 347 1.36 -0.10 -25.07
C MET A 347 1.59 -0.95 -23.83
N ASN A 348 2.78 -0.84 -23.23
CA ASN A 348 3.07 -1.41 -21.91
C ASN A 348 2.36 -0.59 -20.82
N PHE A 349 2.09 -1.20 -19.67
CA PHE A 349 1.40 -0.54 -18.56
C PHE A 349 1.98 -0.87 -17.20
N ALA A 350 2.03 0.13 -16.31
CA ALA A 350 2.28 -0.03 -14.89
C ALA A 350 1.28 0.80 -14.08
N PHE A 351 0.68 0.19 -13.05
CA PHE A 351 -0.20 0.86 -12.10
C PHE A 351 0.59 1.20 -10.83
N ILE A 352 0.57 2.44 -10.40
CA ILE A 352 1.18 2.90 -9.15
C ILE A 352 0.08 3.32 -8.18
N GLN A 353 0.00 2.66 -7.04
CA GLN A 353 -0.96 3.01 -6.00
C GLN A 353 -0.65 4.40 -5.43
N GLY A 354 -1.68 5.24 -5.30
CA GLY A 354 -1.56 6.56 -4.71
C GLY A 354 -1.84 6.57 -3.20
N ALA A 355 -2.24 7.72 -2.68
CA ALA A 355 -2.76 7.84 -1.30
C ALA A 355 -4.19 7.29 -1.25
N GLN A 356 -4.33 6.01 -0.88
CA GLN A 356 -5.60 5.30 -1.04
C GLN A 356 -6.44 5.17 0.24
N SER A 357 -5.92 5.50 1.42
CA SER A 357 -6.71 5.43 2.65
C SER A 357 -7.56 6.67 2.85
N PRO A 358 -8.81 6.57 3.09
CA PRO A 358 -9.79 5.47 3.01
C PRO A 358 -10.60 5.51 1.70
N ILE A 359 -9.91 5.67 0.58
CA ILE A 359 -10.53 5.83 -0.74
C ILE A 359 -11.05 4.49 -1.25
N SER A 360 -12.34 4.43 -1.52
CA SER A 360 -13.01 3.28 -2.11
C SER A 360 -13.39 3.52 -3.55
N VAL A 361 -13.48 2.43 -4.29
CA VAL A 361 -13.99 2.42 -5.65
C VAL A 361 -15.48 2.09 -5.69
N ASN A 362 -16.23 2.76 -6.55
CA ASN A 362 -17.66 2.55 -6.76
C ASN A 362 -17.88 1.61 -7.96
N LYS A 363 -18.34 0.40 -7.67
CA LYS A 363 -18.65 -0.62 -8.70
C LYS A 363 -19.84 -0.25 -9.59
N GLY A 364 -20.68 0.68 -9.15
CA GLY A 364 -21.88 1.14 -9.84
C GLY A 364 -21.72 2.54 -10.46
N GLY A 365 -20.50 3.08 -10.54
CA GLY A 365 -20.23 4.36 -11.20
C GLY A 365 -20.68 4.36 -12.65
N VAL A 366 -20.83 5.52 -13.26
CA VAL A 366 -21.26 5.64 -14.65
C VAL A 366 -20.23 5.02 -15.58
N GLN A 367 -20.58 3.85 -16.05
CA GLN A 367 -19.84 3.18 -17.10
C GLN A 367 -20.49 3.54 -18.43
N THR A 368 -19.68 3.71 -19.46
CA THR A 368 -20.22 3.91 -20.80
C THR A 368 -20.96 2.65 -21.27
N GLN A 369 -21.98 2.84 -22.10
CA GLN A 369 -22.74 1.73 -22.66
C GLN A 369 -21.84 0.76 -23.45
N GLU A 370 -20.77 1.28 -24.07
CA GLU A 370 -19.79 0.49 -24.79
C GLU A 370 -19.08 -0.51 -23.88
N VAL A 371 -18.59 -0.06 -22.71
CA VAL A 371 -17.95 -0.93 -21.71
C VAL A 371 -18.93 -1.96 -21.16
N ILE A 372 -20.16 -1.55 -20.85
CA ILE A 372 -21.21 -2.46 -20.38
C ILE A 372 -21.50 -3.55 -21.41
N ASP A 373 -21.63 -3.19 -22.68
CA ASP A 373 -21.94 -4.12 -23.77
C ASP A 373 -20.76 -5.10 -24.01
N GLU A 374 -19.52 -4.61 -23.92
CA GLU A 374 -18.31 -5.45 -24.03
C GLU A 374 -18.27 -6.51 -22.92
N VAL A 375 -18.42 -6.10 -21.65
CA VAL A 375 -18.37 -7.03 -20.51
C VAL A 375 -19.54 -8.01 -20.53
N ASN A 376 -20.75 -7.57 -20.96
CA ASN A 376 -21.88 -8.46 -21.15
C ASN A 376 -21.62 -9.52 -22.23
N ALA A 377 -20.96 -9.16 -23.33
CA ALA A 377 -20.57 -10.12 -24.37
C ALA A 377 -19.55 -11.15 -23.83
N GLU A 378 -18.61 -10.71 -22.99
CA GLU A 378 -17.69 -11.63 -22.32
C GLU A 378 -18.42 -12.57 -21.35
N ILE A 379 -19.43 -12.09 -20.59
CA ILE A 379 -20.25 -12.91 -19.69
C ILE A 379 -21.06 -13.96 -20.50
N GLU A 380 -21.57 -13.59 -21.66
CA GLU A 380 -22.27 -14.54 -22.55
C GLU A 380 -21.32 -15.62 -23.08
N ALA A 381 -20.07 -15.27 -23.37
CA ALA A 381 -19.06 -16.20 -23.85
C ALA A 381 -18.50 -17.11 -22.73
N ASP A 382 -18.29 -16.56 -21.53
CA ASP A 382 -17.82 -17.28 -20.34
C ASP A 382 -18.57 -16.80 -19.09
N PRO A 383 -19.51 -17.60 -18.54
CA PRO A 383 -20.26 -17.20 -17.34
C PRO A 383 -19.42 -16.93 -16.09
N ARG A 384 -18.15 -17.39 -16.03
CA ARG A 384 -17.25 -17.09 -14.90
C ARG A 384 -16.91 -15.60 -14.82
N VAL A 385 -16.95 -14.88 -15.94
CA VAL A 385 -16.73 -13.42 -16.03
C VAL A 385 -17.66 -12.66 -15.08
N LYS A 386 -18.84 -13.19 -14.77
CA LYS A 386 -19.82 -12.56 -13.85
C LYS A 386 -19.25 -12.30 -12.45
N ASP A 387 -18.35 -13.13 -11.97
CA ASP A 387 -17.69 -12.95 -10.67
C ASP A 387 -16.67 -11.79 -10.68
N TYR A 388 -16.23 -11.37 -11.86
CA TYR A 388 -15.23 -10.30 -12.12
C TYR A 388 -15.84 -9.07 -12.79
N GLU A 389 -17.16 -9.04 -13.04
CA GLU A 389 -17.84 -7.97 -13.77
C GLU A 389 -17.50 -6.57 -13.23
N GLY A 390 -17.53 -6.38 -11.90
CA GLY A 390 -17.22 -5.08 -11.29
C GLY A 390 -15.77 -4.62 -11.52
N ALA A 391 -14.81 -5.53 -11.49
CA ALA A 391 -13.42 -5.23 -11.76
C ALA A 391 -13.19 -4.93 -13.25
N LYS A 392 -13.81 -5.72 -14.15
CA LYS A 392 -13.69 -5.53 -15.60
C LYS A 392 -14.30 -4.22 -16.05
N THR A 393 -15.55 -3.94 -15.64
CA THR A 393 -16.23 -2.70 -16.04
C THR A 393 -15.48 -1.47 -15.56
N LEU A 394 -14.99 -1.47 -14.32
CA LEU A 394 -14.22 -0.35 -13.78
C LEU A 394 -12.86 -0.20 -14.49
N GLY A 395 -12.12 -1.30 -14.63
CA GLY A 395 -10.81 -1.29 -15.30
C GLY A 395 -10.89 -0.87 -16.76
N TYR A 396 -11.88 -1.35 -17.51
CA TYR A 396 -12.11 -0.95 -18.90
C TYR A 396 -12.50 0.52 -19.03
N GLU A 397 -13.34 1.01 -18.11
CA GLU A 397 -13.72 2.43 -18.08
C GLU A 397 -12.51 3.33 -17.77
N PHE A 398 -11.69 2.98 -16.78
CA PHE A 398 -10.47 3.72 -16.48
C PHE A 398 -9.47 3.70 -17.64
N ALA A 399 -9.29 2.56 -18.29
CA ALA A 399 -8.46 2.47 -19.50
C ALA A 399 -8.98 3.36 -20.63
N ARG A 400 -10.29 3.41 -20.83
CA ARG A 400 -10.92 4.31 -21.81
C ARG A 400 -10.59 5.77 -21.50
N LEU A 401 -10.77 6.18 -20.23
CA LEU A 401 -10.44 7.55 -19.80
C LEU A 401 -8.96 7.88 -20.01
N ILE A 402 -8.04 6.94 -19.70
CA ILE A 402 -6.61 7.11 -19.93
C ILE A 402 -6.30 7.26 -21.43
N LEU A 403 -6.89 6.40 -22.27
CA LEU A 403 -6.66 6.44 -23.72
C LEU A 403 -7.19 7.72 -24.36
N GLU A 404 -8.29 8.27 -23.87
CA GLU A 404 -8.82 9.55 -24.33
C GLU A 404 -7.96 10.74 -23.89
N ALA A 405 -7.55 10.75 -22.61
CA ALA A 405 -6.82 11.88 -22.02
C ALA A 405 -5.40 12.07 -22.58
N GLN A 406 -4.81 11.03 -23.19
CA GLN A 406 -3.45 11.13 -23.75
C GLN A 406 -3.31 12.14 -24.90
N GLU A 407 -4.41 12.60 -25.49
CA GLU A 407 -4.40 13.65 -26.54
C GLU A 407 -3.95 15.02 -25.98
N ASP A 408 -4.17 15.26 -24.68
CA ASP A 408 -3.79 16.49 -23.97
C ASP A 408 -2.42 16.38 -23.26
N ALA A 409 -1.63 15.33 -23.54
CA ALA A 409 -0.35 15.04 -22.90
C ALA A 409 0.68 16.15 -23.16
N LYS A 410 1.36 16.58 -22.10
CA LYS A 410 2.41 17.61 -22.12
C LYS A 410 3.77 16.97 -21.94
N PRO A 411 4.81 17.43 -22.66
CA PRO A 411 6.15 16.90 -22.48
C PRO A 411 6.69 17.23 -21.10
N VAL A 412 7.38 16.27 -20.48
CA VAL A 412 8.14 16.43 -19.24
C VAL A 412 9.60 16.64 -19.60
N GLU A 413 10.21 17.72 -19.09
CA GLU A 413 11.63 17.99 -19.32
C GLU A 413 12.50 16.86 -18.75
N PRO A 414 13.58 16.42 -19.45
CA PRO A 414 14.42 15.33 -18.98
C PRO A 414 15.33 15.77 -17.82
N MET A 415 14.76 15.82 -16.65
CA MET A 415 15.40 16.10 -15.36
C MET A 415 14.84 15.16 -14.32
N LEU A 416 15.69 14.39 -13.66
CA LEU A 416 15.32 13.45 -12.62
C LEU A 416 16.12 13.74 -11.35
N ASN A 417 15.45 14.04 -10.27
CA ASN A 417 16.03 14.11 -8.94
C ASN A 417 15.38 13.05 -8.04
N VAL A 418 16.16 12.40 -7.20
CA VAL A 418 15.64 11.45 -6.21
C VAL A 418 16.43 11.49 -4.92
N LYS A 419 15.73 11.52 -3.80
CA LYS A 419 16.27 11.38 -2.45
C LYS A 419 15.41 10.42 -1.67
N MET A 420 16.04 9.47 -1.00
CA MET A 420 15.37 8.50 -0.12
C MET A 420 15.94 8.63 1.28
N GLU A 421 15.10 8.44 2.29
CA GLU A 421 15.49 8.43 3.69
C GLU A 421 14.88 7.24 4.43
N GLU A 422 15.67 6.67 5.34
CA GLU A 422 15.17 5.73 6.34
C GLU A 422 14.58 6.47 7.52
N ILE A 423 13.42 6.02 7.99
CA ILE A 423 12.74 6.58 9.15
C ILE A 423 12.48 5.50 10.19
N THR A 424 12.49 5.91 11.45
CA THR A 424 12.15 5.04 12.58
C THR A 424 10.71 5.33 13.03
N ILE A 425 9.83 4.33 12.97
CA ILE A 425 8.42 4.46 13.30
C ILE A 425 8.12 3.68 14.59
N PRO A 426 7.77 4.37 15.69
CA PRO A 426 7.48 3.73 16.96
C PRO A 426 6.23 2.85 16.91
N MET A 427 6.28 1.65 17.48
CA MET A 427 5.11 0.81 17.69
C MET A 427 4.41 1.17 19.00
N GLU A 428 3.12 1.47 18.90
CA GLU A 428 2.29 1.76 20.08
C GLU A 428 1.45 0.55 20.49
N TYR A 429 1.02 -0.27 19.53
CA TYR A 429 0.11 -1.37 19.81
C TYR A 429 0.80 -2.71 19.89
N GLY A 430 0.43 -3.47 20.95
CA GLY A 430 0.93 -4.81 21.17
C GLY A 430 0.59 -5.81 20.06
N LEU A 431 -0.46 -5.58 19.27
CA LEU A 431 -0.78 -6.39 18.09
C LEU A 431 0.27 -6.23 17.00
N MET A 432 0.67 -4.99 16.69
CA MET A 432 1.71 -4.70 15.70
C MET A 432 3.07 -5.20 16.21
N GLN A 433 3.38 -4.98 17.47
CA GLN A 433 4.55 -5.57 18.12
C GLN A 433 4.57 -7.10 17.99
N LEU A 434 3.44 -7.78 18.25
CA LEU A 434 3.36 -9.24 18.12
C LEU A 434 3.65 -9.69 16.68
N GLY A 435 3.08 -9.03 15.69
CA GLY A 435 3.36 -9.31 14.27
C GLY A 435 4.84 -9.19 13.95
N ALA A 436 5.46 -8.09 14.37
CA ALA A 436 6.87 -7.78 14.13
C ALA A 436 7.82 -8.75 14.88
N VAL A 437 7.71 -8.86 16.22
CA VAL A 437 8.64 -9.67 17.02
C VAL A 437 8.45 -11.17 16.86
N SER A 438 7.32 -11.61 16.35
CA SER A 438 7.09 -13.03 16.05
C SER A 438 7.80 -13.53 14.81
N SER A 439 8.44 -12.66 14.03
CA SER A 439 9.08 -12.93 12.74
C SER A 439 8.10 -13.45 11.67
N LEU A 440 6.78 -13.30 11.87
CA LEU A 440 5.78 -13.68 10.88
C LEU A 440 5.73 -12.66 9.73
N LEU A 441 5.88 -11.38 10.05
CA LEU A 441 6.00 -10.30 9.08
C LEU A 441 7.48 -10.02 8.76
N GLY A 442 7.75 -9.48 7.59
CA GLY A 442 9.08 -9.09 7.12
C GLY A 442 9.44 -7.65 7.46
N THR A 443 9.07 -7.19 8.63
CA THR A 443 9.39 -5.85 9.11
C THR A 443 10.85 -5.75 9.55
N THR A 444 11.51 -4.64 9.24
CA THR A 444 12.84 -4.32 9.80
C THR A 444 12.66 -3.78 11.21
N THR A 445 12.63 -4.70 12.19
CA THR A 445 12.30 -4.40 13.59
C THR A 445 13.56 -4.09 14.41
N VAL A 446 13.49 -3.05 15.23
CA VAL A 446 14.55 -2.62 16.15
C VAL A 446 14.02 -2.44 17.56
N LYS A 447 14.90 -2.62 18.57
CA LYS A 447 14.60 -2.23 19.95
C LYS A 447 14.69 -0.73 20.08
N ASP A 448 13.66 -0.14 20.67
CA ASP A 448 13.56 1.30 20.88
C ASP A 448 12.90 1.58 22.24
N GLU A 449 13.72 1.99 23.22
CA GLU A 449 13.23 2.29 24.57
C GLU A 449 12.31 3.51 24.61
N SER A 450 12.32 4.36 23.58
CA SER A 450 11.44 5.52 23.46
C SER A 450 10.04 5.15 22.96
N ALA A 451 9.91 4.02 22.25
CA ALA A 451 8.64 3.55 21.73
C ALA A 451 7.75 2.97 22.84
N PRO A 452 6.43 3.21 22.83
CA PRO A 452 5.49 2.73 23.86
C PRO A 452 5.54 1.22 24.11
N CYS A 453 5.78 0.42 23.06
CA CYS A 453 5.94 -1.03 23.16
C CYS A 453 7.41 -1.50 23.26
N GLY A 454 8.39 -0.58 23.31
CA GLY A 454 9.82 -0.89 23.37
C GLY A 454 10.43 -1.36 22.04
N TYR A 455 9.73 -1.18 20.93
CA TYR A 455 10.15 -1.53 19.57
C TYR A 455 9.66 -0.50 18.56
N SER A 456 10.45 -0.33 17.51
CA SER A 456 10.13 0.44 16.33
C SER A 456 10.37 -0.39 15.07
N VAL A 457 9.81 0.05 13.94
CA VAL A 457 10.19 -0.44 12.61
C VAL A 457 11.04 0.61 11.91
N ILE A 458 12.04 0.15 11.15
CA ILE A 458 12.72 0.97 10.17
C ILE A 458 11.97 0.86 8.86
N SER A 459 11.64 1.99 8.27
CA SER A 459 10.95 2.10 7.00
C SER A 459 11.58 3.18 6.13
N GLU A 460 11.01 3.47 4.96
CA GLU A 460 11.60 4.37 3.98
C GLU A 460 10.56 5.36 3.45
N ILE A 461 10.98 6.60 3.27
CA ILE A 461 10.24 7.66 2.55
C ILE A 461 11.11 8.21 1.43
N GLY A 462 10.52 8.90 0.47
CA GLY A 462 11.30 9.49 -0.62
C GLY A 462 10.62 10.65 -1.33
N TYR A 463 11.46 11.37 -2.04
CA TYR A 463 11.12 12.49 -2.90
C TYR A 463 11.71 12.23 -4.29
N LEU A 464 10.86 12.19 -5.30
CA LEU A 464 11.24 12.08 -6.71
C LEU A 464 10.71 13.30 -7.45
N GLU A 465 11.56 13.95 -8.25
CA GLU A 465 11.16 15.06 -9.10
C GLU A 465 11.39 14.69 -10.56
N LEU A 466 10.32 14.79 -11.35
CA LEU A 466 10.30 14.49 -12.79
C LEU A 466 10.03 15.79 -13.56
N GLY A 467 11.03 16.26 -14.27
CA GLY A 467 11.00 17.62 -14.80
C GLY A 467 10.99 18.64 -13.66
N LYS A 468 10.51 19.84 -13.92
CA LYS A 468 10.42 20.92 -12.93
C LYS A 468 9.08 20.97 -12.18
N ASP A 469 8.07 20.34 -12.75
CA ASP A 469 6.68 20.59 -12.39
C ASP A 469 6.03 19.42 -11.63
N ILE A 470 6.69 18.24 -11.54
CA ILE A 470 6.07 17.05 -10.97
C ILE A 470 6.94 16.48 -9.84
N VAL A 471 6.31 16.30 -8.68
CA VAL A 471 6.91 15.65 -7.50
C VAL A 471 6.11 14.42 -7.15
N MET A 472 6.77 13.28 -7.01
CA MET A 472 6.20 12.05 -6.49
C MET A 472 6.83 11.72 -5.13
N LEU A 473 6.00 11.65 -4.11
CA LEU A 473 6.39 11.30 -2.74
C LEU A 473 6.19 9.81 -2.51
N THR A 474 7.19 9.09 -2.01
CA THR A 474 7.02 7.69 -1.62
C THR A 474 6.70 7.59 -0.14
N VAL A 475 5.68 6.79 0.21
CA VAL A 475 5.25 6.58 1.59
C VAL A 475 5.05 5.08 1.89
N PRO A 476 5.44 4.61 3.07
CA PRO A 476 5.54 3.19 3.39
C PRO A 476 4.24 2.54 3.85
N GLY A 477 3.08 3.08 3.49
CA GLY A 477 1.80 2.54 3.96
C GLY A 477 0.60 3.13 3.25
N GLU A 478 -0.57 2.86 3.82
CA GLU A 478 -1.84 3.38 3.35
C GLU A 478 -2.07 4.79 3.91
N LEU A 479 -1.67 5.79 3.13
CA LEU A 479 -1.72 7.19 3.54
C LEU A 479 -3.14 7.76 3.42
N ILE A 480 -3.61 8.45 4.46
CA ILE A 480 -4.77 9.33 4.36
C ILE A 480 -4.39 10.57 3.53
N PRO A 481 -5.04 10.80 2.37
CA PRO A 481 -4.60 11.81 1.39
C PRO A 481 -4.51 13.22 1.95
N GLN A 482 -5.39 13.58 2.90
CA GLN A 482 -5.45 14.90 3.52
C GLN A 482 -4.15 15.32 4.19
N LEU A 483 -3.33 14.35 4.61
CA LEU A 483 -2.01 14.62 5.21
C LEU A 483 -1.01 15.23 4.22
N VAL A 484 -1.19 14.96 2.93
CA VAL A 484 -0.37 15.52 1.85
C VAL A 484 -1.08 16.63 1.10
N TYR A 485 -2.38 16.46 0.79
CA TYR A 485 -3.12 17.38 -0.08
C TYR A 485 -3.95 18.45 0.66
N GLY A 486 -3.99 18.39 2.01
CA GLY A 486 -4.74 19.33 2.82
C GLY A 486 -6.16 18.88 3.19
N ASN A 487 -6.88 19.75 3.88
CA ASN A 487 -8.20 19.48 4.44
C ASN A 487 -8.21 18.38 5.51
N VAL A 488 -7.15 18.27 6.31
CA VAL A 488 -7.20 17.50 7.56
C VAL A 488 -8.29 18.08 8.46
N VAL A 489 -9.09 17.22 9.07
CA VAL A 489 -10.18 17.66 9.97
C VAL A 489 -9.65 18.49 11.13
N ASP A 490 -10.39 19.57 11.46
CA ASP A 490 -10.07 20.46 12.58
C ASP A 490 -10.59 19.90 13.91
N LYS A 491 -10.28 20.58 15.01
CA LYS A 491 -10.71 20.21 16.36
C LYS A 491 -12.21 20.09 16.57
N THR A 492 -13.05 20.65 15.68
CA THR A 492 -14.52 20.55 15.79
C THR A 492 -15.04 19.24 15.22
N GLN A 493 -14.24 18.53 14.43
CA GLN A 493 -14.58 17.30 13.72
C GLN A 493 -13.69 16.12 14.11
N SER A 494 -12.47 16.40 14.59
CA SER A 494 -11.50 15.36 14.94
C SER A 494 -11.91 14.58 16.20
N TYR A 495 -11.50 13.29 16.26
CA TYR A 495 -11.80 12.42 17.39
C TYR A 495 -11.25 12.95 18.72
N LEU A 496 -10.04 13.51 18.72
CA LEU A 496 -9.41 14.06 19.94
C LEU A 496 -9.86 15.48 20.30
N GLY A 497 -10.58 16.17 19.41
CA GLY A 497 -10.95 17.59 19.60
C GLY A 497 -9.74 18.53 19.48
N GLU A 498 -8.72 18.14 18.72
CA GLU A 498 -7.47 18.85 18.49
C GLU A 498 -7.32 19.18 17.00
N ASP A 499 -6.55 20.21 16.67
CA ASP A 499 -6.16 20.53 15.30
C ASP A 499 -4.94 19.70 14.89
N TRP A 500 -4.76 19.47 13.57
CA TRP A 500 -3.51 18.94 13.03
C TRP A 500 -2.42 20.00 13.12
N GLU A 501 -1.22 19.64 13.60
CA GLU A 501 -0.18 20.60 13.95
C GLU A 501 0.92 20.78 12.89
N LEU A 502 1.10 19.80 11.97
CA LEU A 502 2.15 19.87 10.97
C LEU A 502 1.67 20.58 9.70
N ASP A 503 2.62 21.15 8.97
CA ASP A 503 2.39 21.71 7.64
C ASP A 503 1.91 20.62 6.69
N ILE A 504 1.06 21.01 5.74
CA ILE A 504 0.63 20.15 4.64
C ILE A 504 1.78 20.03 3.63
N THR A 505 2.13 18.81 3.27
CA THR A 505 3.32 18.56 2.46
C THR A 505 3.26 19.22 1.09
N SER A 506 2.10 19.23 0.42
CA SER A 506 1.94 19.91 -0.88
C SER A 506 2.11 21.43 -0.79
N ASP A 507 1.73 22.04 0.33
CA ASP A 507 1.91 23.49 0.52
C ASP A 507 3.41 23.86 0.64
N LEU A 508 4.21 22.97 1.26
CA LEU A 508 5.66 23.14 1.33
C LEU A 508 6.33 22.98 -0.05
N ILE A 509 5.83 22.07 -0.89
CA ILE A 509 6.35 21.85 -2.25
C ILE A 509 6.03 23.05 -3.16
N GLY A 510 4.86 23.64 -3.02
CA GLY A 510 4.40 24.83 -3.73
C GLY A 510 3.29 24.53 -4.75
N GLU A 511 2.42 25.54 -4.96
CA GLU A 511 1.22 25.44 -5.79
C GLU A 511 1.50 25.29 -7.30
N ASP A 512 2.72 25.56 -7.74
CA ASP A 512 3.18 25.48 -9.14
C ASP A 512 3.63 24.06 -9.53
N LYS A 513 3.71 23.13 -8.57
CA LYS A 513 4.07 21.74 -8.82
C LYS A 513 2.89 20.79 -8.65
N THR A 514 2.82 19.80 -9.50
CA THR A 514 1.92 18.64 -9.32
C THR A 514 2.52 17.68 -8.31
N VAL A 515 1.81 17.43 -7.22
CA VAL A 515 2.24 16.48 -6.19
C VAL A 515 1.49 15.17 -6.33
N LEU A 516 2.23 14.08 -6.45
CA LEU A 516 1.73 12.71 -6.52
C LEU A 516 2.25 11.90 -5.34
N VAL A 517 1.56 10.83 -4.99
CA VAL A 517 1.98 9.89 -3.94
C VAL A 517 2.14 8.50 -4.54
N MET A 518 3.26 7.83 -4.25
CA MET A 518 3.44 6.40 -4.40
C MET A 518 3.25 5.76 -3.02
N GLY A 519 2.06 5.26 -2.77
CA GLY A 519 1.67 4.61 -1.52
C GLY A 519 2.16 3.16 -1.44
N LEU A 520 2.15 2.57 -0.22
CA LEU A 520 2.63 1.22 0.02
C LEU A 520 4.00 0.96 -0.62
N CYS A 521 4.86 1.98 -0.58
CA CYS A 521 6.15 1.97 -1.24
C CYS A 521 7.27 1.64 -0.26
N ASN A 522 8.08 0.65 -0.60
CA ASN A 522 9.24 0.16 0.17
C ASN A 522 8.91 -0.42 1.55
N ASP A 523 7.65 -0.41 1.95
CA ASP A 523 7.10 -1.07 3.13
C ASP A 523 5.57 -1.07 3.09
N ALA A 524 4.95 -1.83 3.99
CA ALA A 524 3.51 -1.84 4.22
C ALA A 524 3.22 -1.83 5.72
N ILE A 525 3.51 -0.67 6.36
CA ILE A 525 3.33 -0.46 7.81
C ILE A 525 1.86 -0.36 8.26
N GLY A 526 0.92 -0.48 7.32
CA GLY A 526 -0.50 -0.27 7.53
C GLY A 526 -0.91 1.20 7.35
N TYR A 527 -1.97 1.61 8.04
CA TYR A 527 -2.58 2.92 7.84
C TYR A 527 -1.81 4.06 8.49
N ILE A 528 -1.64 5.15 7.74
CA ILE A 528 -1.04 6.41 8.19
C ILE A 528 -2.17 7.42 8.39
N VAL A 529 -2.60 7.57 9.65
CA VAL A 529 -3.78 8.34 10.08
C VAL A 529 -3.35 9.63 10.76
N PRO A 530 -4.08 10.76 10.59
CA PRO A 530 -3.79 12.00 11.33
C PRO A 530 -3.88 11.80 12.84
N ASP A 531 -2.89 12.29 13.58
CA ASP A 531 -2.82 12.12 15.04
C ASP A 531 -4.04 12.69 15.76
N ASN A 532 -4.53 13.88 15.32
CA ASN A 532 -5.66 14.56 15.93
C ASN A 532 -7.01 13.82 15.75
N ASP A 533 -7.10 12.97 14.73
CA ASP A 533 -8.30 12.18 14.43
C ASP A 533 -8.10 10.66 14.68
N TYR A 534 -7.13 10.32 15.52
CA TYR A 534 -6.78 8.93 15.81
C TYR A 534 -7.62 8.36 16.96
N ALA A 535 -8.50 7.42 16.67
CA ALA A 535 -9.25 6.66 17.68
C ALA A 535 -8.49 5.38 18.08
N PRO A 536 -8.64 4.88 19.34
CA PRO A 536 -8.11 3.56 19.69
C PRO A 536 -8.62 2.48 18.76
N PHE A 537 -7.77 1.53 18.38
CA PHE A 537 -8.06 0.52 17.34
C PHE A 537 -9.35 -0.28 17.54
N ILE A 538 -9.87 -0.36 18.77
CA ILE A 538 -11.13 -1.04 19.07
C ILE A 538 -12.36 -0.14 18.87
N ALA A 539 -12.18 1.18 18.69
CA ALA A 539 -13.27 2.14 18.68
C ALA A 539 -14.29 1.87 17.56
N ASP A 540 -13.82 1.62 16.33
CA ASP A 540 -14.67 1.31 15.20
C ASP A 540 -15.55 0.07 15.44
N SER A 541 -14.96 -1.01 15.96
CA SER A 541 -15.67 -2.25 16.26
C SER A 541 -16.73 -2.12 17.35
N LEU A 542 -16.54 -1.20 18.30
CA LEU A 542 -17.51 -0.92 19.36
C LEU A 542 -18.58 0.06 18.90
N TRP A 543 -18.20 1.10 18.17
CA TRP A 543 -19.09 2.18 17.72
C TRP A 543 -20.07 1.72 16.66
N ASN A 544 -19.60 0.92 15.67
CA ASN A 544 -20.41 0.37 14.58
C ASN A 544 -21.33 -0.78 15.02
N THR A 545 -21.67 -0.86 16.31
CA THR A 545 -22.70 -1.74 16.83
C THR A 545 -24.00 -0.98 17.06
N GLU A 546 -25.15 -1.66 17.00
CA GLU A 546 -26.44 -1.06 17.34
C GLU A 546 -26.45 -0.43 18.73
N LEU A 547 -25.71 -0.99 19.68
CA LEU A 547 -25.53 -0.46 21.01
C LEU A 547 -24.62 0.78 21.00
N GLY A 548 -23.52 0.74 20.24
CA GLY A 548 -22.57 1.85 20.11
C GLY A 548 -23.26 3.09 19.52
N GLU A 549 -23.98 2.94 18.42
CA GLU A 549 -24.75 4.03 17.81
C GLU A 549 -25.79 4.63 18.75
N LYS A 550 -26.46 3.79 19.54
CA LYS A 550 -27.43 4.28 20.53
C LYS A 550 -26.81 4.99 21.71
N LEU A 551 -25.61 4.58 22.15
CA LEU A 551 -24.92 5.18 23.30
C LEU A 551 -24.13 6.41 22.94
N TRP A 552 -23.55 6.45 21.73
CA TRP A 552 -22.51 7.43 21.34
C TRP A 552 -22.87 8.22 20.08
N GLY A 553 -24.03 8.02 19.48
CA GLY A 553 -24.48 8.69 18.27
C GLY A 553 -24.04 7.98 16.98
N PRO A 554 -24.24 8.59 15.80
CA PRO A 554 -23.91 7.99 14.52
C PRO A 554 -22.47 7.52 14.45
N ALA A 555 -22.26 6.33 13.90
CA ALA A 555 -20.93 5.76 13.76
C ALA A 555 -20.01 6.66 12.93
N GLN A 556 -18.78 6.84 13.40
CA GLN A 556 -17.69 7.41 12.63
C GLN A 556 -16.84 6.29 12.07
N HIS A 557 -16.13 6.55 10.97
CA HIS A 557 -15.32 5.57 10.30
C HIS A 557 -13.88 5.64 10.84
N HIS A 558 -13.51 4.70 11.72
CA HIS A 558 -12.20 4.64 12.39
C HIS A 558 -11.58 3.23 12.33
N TYR A 559 -11.81 2.49 11.25
CA TYR A 559 -11.28 1.13 11.18
C TYR A 559 -9.78 1.10 10.82
N GLU A 560 -9.27 2.14 10.21
CA GLU A 560 -7.89 2.27 9.75
C GLU A 560 -6.90 2.12 10.92
N GLU A 561 -7.24 2.63 12.08
CA GLU A 561 -6.41 2.55 13.29
C GLU A 561 -6.13 1.13 13.74
N MET A 562 -6.98 0.17 13.37
CA MET A 562 -6.80 -1.24 13.73
C MET A 562 -5.52 -1.84 13.15
N LEU A 563 -5.08 -1.35 12.00
CA LEU A 563 -3.87 -1.82 11.31
C LEU A 563 -2.83 -0.69 11.16
N SER A 564 -2.79 0.28 12.06
CA SER A 564 -1.76 1.33 12.14
C SER A 564 -0.69 0.97 13.19
N MET A 565 0.53 1.50 13.06
CA MET A 565 1.59 1.33 14.06
C MET A 565 1.27 2.04 15.38
N GLY A 566 0.51 3.12 15.35
CA GLY A 566 0.10 3.88 16.53
C GLY A 566 -0.39 5.28 16.22
N SER A 567 -0.81 5.99 17.27
CA SER A 567 -1.40 7.33 17.19
C SER A 567 -0.43 8.41 16.70
N LYS A 568 0.87 8.11 16.66
CA LYS A 568 1.92 9.02 16.17
C LYS A 568 2.48 8.62 14.80
N THR A 569 1.87 7.65 14.14
CA THR A 569 2.33 7.21 12.82
C THR A 569 2.20 8.35 11.79
N GLY A 570 1.08 9.09 11.82
CA GLY A 570 0.85 10.22 10.92
C GLY A 570 1.91 11.31 11.06
N SER A 571 2.08 11.83 12.27
CA SER A 571 3.08 12.89 12.51
C SER A 571 4.52 12.43 12.32
N THR A 572 4.85 11.16 12.59
CA THR A 572 6.18 10.61 12.34
C THR A 572 6.50 10.59 10.84
N VAL A 573 5.62 10.04 10.02
CA VAL A 573 5.84 9.92 8.57
C VAL A 573 5.81 11.30 7.90
N ILE A 574 4.79 12.12 8.18
CA ILE A 574 4.65 13.45 7.57
C ILE A 574 5.75 14.41 8.06
N GLY A 575 6.11 14.35 9.35
CA GLY A 575 7.21 15.17 9.87
C GLY A 575 8.54 14.88 9.19
N ALA A 576 8.86 13.60 8.97
CA ALA A 576 10.05 13.20 8.22
C ALA A 576 9.96 13.61 6.75
N LEU A 577 8.80 13.42 6.11
CA LEU A 577 8.58 13.80 4.72
C LEU A 577 8.71 15.32 4.51
N ASN A 578 8.14 16.13 5.42
CA ASN A 578 8.28 17.59 5.39
C ASN A 578 9.72 18.05 5.62
N ALA A 579 10.47 17.36 6.47
CA ALA A 579 11.91 17.61 6.66
C ALA A 579 12.69 17.31 5.37
N LEU A 580 12.43 16.15 4.74
CA LEU A 580 13.05 15.78 3.46
C LEU A 580 12.72 16.79 2.36
N VAL A 581 11.47 17.21 2.21
CA VAL A 581 11.06 18.25 1.24
C VAL A 581 11.82 19.55 1.49
N THR A 582 11.96 19.97 2.76
CA THR A 582 12.69 21.19 3.10
C THR A 582 14.21 21.09 2.85
N GLU A 583 14.78 19.88 2.99
CA GLU A 583 16.22 19.66 2.70
C GLU A 583 16.55 19.77 1.21
N VAL A 584 15.63 19.29 0.35
CA VAL A 584 15.90 19.19 -1.10
C VAL A 584 15.51 20.45 -1.88
N GLN A 585 14.73 21.37 -1.29
CA GLN A 585 14.38 22.68 -1.84
C GLN A 585 15.42 23.75 -1.47
#